data_f56d3425337c62078d1d5da370d9a742
#
_entry.id   f56d3425337c62078d1d5da370d9a742
#
_cell.length_a   1.000
_cell.length_b   1.000
_cell.length_c   1.000
_cell.angle_alpha   90.00
_cell.angle_beta   90.00
_cell.angle_gamma   90.00
#
_symmetry.space_group_name_H-M   'P 1'
#
loop_
_entity.id
_entity.type
_entity.pdbx_description
1 polymer ?
#
loop_
_entity_poly.entity_id
_entity_poly.type
_entity_poly.pdbx_seq_one_letter_code
_entity_poly.pdbx_strand_id
1 'polypeptide(L)'
;MGFRVGDKVVHPAHGAGVICGIETHSINTESSSSYYVISLMTAGSRRVLVPVNNVVMIGLRSAMARSKASEVLEVLSGRPAQCSNNFTERQSCLSQMLKSGDPKVWAELVRNLYWRSLKKKLSATDQEYYVRARDMLAGEIALAEGCTIEAAIKRIEDRLQTRFGAS
;
A
#
# COMPACT_ATOMS: atom_id res chain seq x y z
N MET A 1 -22.84 1.99 3.21
CA MET A 1 -22.39 2.16 4.59
C MET A 1 -21.14 3.00 4.61
N GLY A 2 -21.09 3.99 5.48
CA GLY A 2 -19.98 4.92 5.55
C GLY A 2 -18.91 4.53 6.56
N PHE A 3 -17.77 5.17 6.41
CA PHE A 3 -16.70 5.11 7.40
C PHE A 3 -16.94 6.12 8.51
N ARG A 4 -16.30 5.93 9.64
CA ARG A 4 -16.36 6.81 10.81
C ARG A 4 -14.97 7.35 11.14
N VAL A 5 -14.95 8.46 11.88
CA VAL A 5 -13.68 8.97 12.45
C VAL A 5 -13.05 7.88 13.33
N GLY A 6 -11.78 7.63 13.11
CA GLY A 6 -11.02 6.55 13.76
C GLY A 6 -10.89 5.28 12.94
N ASP A 7 -11.67 5.13 11.88
CA ASP A 7 -11.58 3.95 11.03
C ASP A 7 -10.25 3.90 10.29
N LYS A 8 -9.66 2.72 10.24
CA LYS A 8 -8.42 2.43 9.52
C LYS A 8 -8.77 2.04 8.09
N VAL A 9 -8.24 2.77 7.12
CA VAL A 9 -8.59 2.63 5.71
C VAL A 9 -7.35 2.57 4.84
N VAL A 10 -7.53 2.07 3.62
CA VAL A 10 -6.48 2.07 2.59
C VAL A 10 -7.03 2.72 1.33
N HIS A 11 -6.32 3.75 0.88
CA HIS A 11 -6.59 4.42 -0.40
C HIS A 11 -5.70 3.76 -1.47
N PRO A 12 -6.26 3.37 -2.63
CA PRO A 12 -5.51 2.62 -3.63
C PRO A 12 -4.30 3.37 -4.20
N ALA A 13 -4.35 4.70 -4.22
CA ALA A 13 -3.25 5.52 -4.73
C ALA A 13 -2.33 6.09 -3.63
N HIS A 14 -2.85 6.29 -2.41
CA HIS A 14 -2.13 6.98 -1.34
C HIS A 14 -1.75 6.07 -0.17
N GLY A 15 -2.29 4.86 -0.10
CA GLY A 15 -1.94 3.90 0.93
C GLY A 15 -2.79 4.02 2.19
N ALA A 16 -2.25 3.48 3.28
CA ALA A 16 -2.95 3.33 4.55
C ALA A 16 -3.04 4.63 5.34
N GLY A 17 -4.15 4.79 6.04
CA GLY A 17 -4.37 5.95 6.89
C GLY A 17 -5.55 5.76 7.83
N VAL A 18 -5.80 6.78 8.63
CA VAL A 18 -6.91 6.81 9.58
C VAL A 18 -7.81 7.99 9.25
N ILE A 19 -9.12 7.77 9.27
CA ILE A 19 -10.07 8.86 9.10
C ILE A 19 -10.03 9.73 10.36
N CYS A 20 -9.55 10.96 10.21
CA CYS A 20 -9.41 11.89 11.32
C CYS A 20 -10.52 12.93 11.40
N GLY A 21 -11.36 13.02 10.37
CA GLY A 21 -12.49 13.96 10.36
C GLY A 21 -13.38 13.80 9.15
N ILE A 22 -14.50 14.53 9.19
CA ILE A 22 -15.39 14.67 8.05
C ILE A 22 -15.59 16.18 7.87
N GLU A 23 -15.28 16.69 6.69
CA GLU A 23 -15.43 18.11 6.37
C GLU A 23 -16.48 18.30 5.29
N THR A 24 -17.24 19.38 5.41
CA THR A 24 -18.22 19.77 4.41
C THR A 24 -17.75 21.02 3.71
N HIS A 25 -17.64 20.95 2.39
CA HIS A 25 -17.23 22.09 1.56
C HIS A 25 -18.39 22.51 0.66
N SER A 26 -18.68 23.80 0.68
CA SER A 26 -19.68 24.39 -0.22
C SER A 26 -19.05 24.60 -1.58
N ILE A 27 -19.67 24.01 -2.60
CA ILE A 27 -19.22 24.19 -4.00
C ILE A 27 -19.87 25.45 -4.57
N ASN A 28 -21.10 25.71 -4.18
CA ASN A 28 -21.86 26.95 -4.49
C ASN A 28 -22.94 27.16 -3.43
N THR A 29 -23.78 28.18 -3.59
CA THR A 29 -24.84 28.53 -2.62
C THR A 29 -25.90 27.43 -2.45
N GLU A 30 -25.99 26.47 -3.35
CA GLU A 30 -27.04 25.46 -3.37
C GLU A 30 -26.55 24.04 -3.13
N SER A 31 -25.23 23.80 -3.22
CA SER A 31 -24.68 22.44 -3.04
C SER A 31 -23.46 22.43 -2.13
N SER A 32 -23.46 21.45 -1.24
CA SER A 32 -22.32 21.14 -0.38
C SER A 32 -21.97 19.66 -0.53
N SER A 33 -20.69 19.36 -0.42
CA SER A 33 -20.18 17.98 -0.45
C SER A 33 -19.40 17.69 0.80
N SER A 34 -19.58 16.49 1.33
CA SER A 34 -18.83 16.02 2.50
C SER A 34 -17.65 15.15 2.07
N TYR A 35 -16.55 15.29 2.78
CA TYR A 35 -15.30 14.59 2.50
C TYR A 35 -14.79 13.92 3.77
N TYR A 36 -14.33 12.69 3.62
CA TYR A 36 -13.50 12.07 4.66
C TYR A 36 -12.11 12.70 4.60
N VAL A 37 -11.60 13.08 5.75
CA VAL A 37 -10.22 13.54 5.90
C VAL A 37 -9.41 12.36 6.40
N ILE A 38 -8.47 11.88 5.58
CA ILE A 38 -7.63 10.74 5.89
C ILE A 38 -6.24 11.22 6.22
N SER A 39 -5.76 10.91 7.42
CA SER A 39 -4.38 11.13 7.82
C SER A 39 -3.56 9.90 7.40
N LEU A 40 -2.65 10.08 6.44
CA LEU A 40 -1.87 8.98 5.89
C LEU A 40 -0.73 8.57 6.82
N MET A 41 -0.39 7.28 6.78
CA MET A 41 0.72 6.71 7.55
C MET A 41 2.10 7.10 7.01
N THR A 42 2.16 7.60 5.78
CA THR A 42 3.42 8.02 5.17
C THR A 42 4.05 9.21 5.90
N ALA A 43 5.37 9.32 5.80
CA ALA A 43 6.12 10.43 6.41
C ALA A 43 5.60 11.79 5.94
N GLY A 44 5.47 12.74 6.87
CA GLY A 44 5.08 14.10 6.56
C GLY A 44 3.63 14.47 6.84
N SER A 45 2.89 13.64 7.57
CA SER A 45 1.51 13.93 8.02
C SER A 45 0.59 14.41 6.89
N ARG A 46 0.65 13.75 5.75
CA ARG A 46 -0.19 14.10 4.60
C ARG A 46 -1.65 13.77 4.88
N ARG A 47 -2.51 14.68 4.46
CA ARG A 47 -3.96 14.49 4.54
C ARG A 47 -4.53 14.39 3.13
N VAL A 48 -5.49 13.50 2.96
CA VAL A 48 -6.21 13.32 1.69
C VAL A 48 -7.70 13.48 1.96
N LEU A 49 -8.37 14.22 1.09
CA LEU A 49 -9.81 14.40 1.12
C LEU A 49 -10.46 13.45 0.12
N VAL A 50 -11.38 12.63 0.59
CA VAL A 50 -12.11 11.68 -0.25
C VAL A 50 -13.60 11.97 -0.16
N PRO A 51 -14.27 12.27 -1.29
CA PRO A 51 -15.71 12.52 -1.26
C PRO A 51 -16.46 11.32 -0.70
N VAL A 52 -17.33 11.57 0.27
CA VAL A 52 -18.09 10.51 0.96
C VAL A 52 -18.90 9.66 -0.03
N ASN A 53 -19.44 10.29 -1.07
CA ASN A 53 -20.26 9.61 -2.07
C ASN A 53 -19.47 8.79 -3.09
N ASN A 54 -18.15 8.95 -3.14
CA ASN A 54 -17.30 8.32 -4.16
C ASN A 54 -16.36 7.23 -3.61
N VAL A 55 -16.52 6.86 -2.34
CA VAL A 55 -15.61 5.90 -1.70
C VAL A 55 -15.52 4.56 -2.45
N VAL A 56 -16.65 4.07 -2.94
CA VAL A 56 -16.69 2.79 -3.67
C VAL A 56 -15.99 2.91 -5.02
N MET A 57 -16.25 4.01 -5.74
CA MET A 57 -15.63 4.24 -7.07
C MET A 57 -14.13 4.46 -6.96
N ILE A 58 -13.70 5.15 -5.90
CA ILE A 58 -12.28 5.40 -5.66
C ILE A 58 -11.57 4.12 -5.22
N GLY A 59 -12.29 3.19 -4.60
CA GLY A 59 -11.72 1.94 -4.10
C GLY A 59 -11.17 2.06 -2.68
N LEU A 60 -11.66 3.04 -1.90
CA LEU A 60 -11.31 3.14 -0.49
C LEU A 60 -11.89 1.95 0.26
N ARG A 61 -11.05 1.25 1.00
CA ARG A 61 -11.45 0.06 1.76
C ARG A 61 -10.95 0.09 3.19
N SER A 62 -11.50 -0.76 4.02
CA SER A 62 -10.97 -0.97 5.37
C SER A 62 -9.59 -1.59 5.31
N ALA A 63 -8.71 -1.19 6.22
CA ALA A 63 -7.41 -1.84 6.38
C ALA A 63 -7.60 -3.28 6.87
N MET A 64 -6.65 -4.14 6.53
CA MET A 64 -6.71 -5.55 6.94
C MET A 64 -6.69 -5.71 8.46
N ALA A 65 -7.30 -6.79 8.94
CA ALA A 65 -7.25 -7.16 10.34
C ALA A 65 -5.84 -7.62 10.73
N ARG A 66 -5.52 -7.51 12.02
CA ARG A 66 -4.21 -7.92 12.55
C ARG A 66 -3.87 -9.38 12.21
N SER A 67 -4.85 -10.28 12.26
CA SER A 67 -4.67 -11.69 11.91
C SER A 67 -4.22 -11.89 10.46
N LYS A 68 -4.63 -11.00 9.56
CA LYS A 68 -4.29 -11.06 8.14
C LYS A 68 -2.84 -10.63 7.88
N ALA A 69 -2.28 -9.79 8.74
CA ALA A 69 -0.92 -9.28 8.56
C ALA A 69 0.12 -10.41 8.52
N SER A 70 -0.04 -11.44 9.34
CA SER A 70 0.85 -12.61 9.32
C SER A 70 0.79 -13.36 7.99
N GLU A 71 -0.41 -13.54 7.43
CA GLU A 71 -0.57 -14.19 6.12
C GLU A 71 0.10 -13.40 5.01
N VAL A 72 -0.02 -12.08 5.06
CA VAL A 72 0.60 -11.20 4.06
C VAL A 72 2.12 -11.25 4.15
N LEU A 73 2.66 -11.25 5.37
CA LEU A 73 4.11 -11.38 5.59
C LEU A 73 4.64 -12.73 5.09
N GLU A 74 3.85 -13.80 5.20
CA GLU A 74 4.23 -15.11 4.68
C GLU A 74 4.40 -15.11 3.14
N VAL A 75 3.65 -14.28 2.44
CA VAL A 75 3.79 -14.14 0.98
C VAL A 75 5.21 -13.71 0.61
N LEU A 76 5.84 -12.86 1.43
CA LEU A 76 7.22 -12.40 1.20
C LEU A 76 8.24 -13.55 1.21
N SER A 77 7.94 -14.60 1.97
CA SER A 77 8.80 -15.79 2.06
C SER A 77 8.46 -16.86 1.02
N GLY A 78 7.46 -16.62 0.20
CA GLY A 78 7.01 -17.54 -0.82
C GLY A 78 7.97 -17.65 -2.01
N ARG A 79 7.62 -18.51 -2.94
CA ARG A 79 8.43 -18.71 -4.15
C ARG A 79 8.29 -17.48 -5.05
N PRO A 80 9.40 -16.81 -5.42
CA PRO A 80 9.33 -15.64 -6.28
C PRO A 80 8.94 -16.03 -7.71
N ALA A 81 8.20 -15.15 -8.36
CA ALA A 81 7.91 -15.24 -9.77
C ALA A 81 8.90 -14.40 -10.57
N GLN A 82 9.25 -14.89 -11.74
CA GLN A 82 10.16 -14.19 -12.63
C GLN A 82 9.43 -13.02 -13.30
N CYS A 83 10.00 -11.82 -13.19
CA CYS A 83 9.51 -10.65 -13.92
C CYS A 83 9.97 -10.72 -15.38
N SER A 84 9.14 -10.23 -16.30
CA SER A 84 9.51 -10.15 -17.71
C SER A 84 10.77 -9.31 -17.89
N ASN A 85 11.66 -9.73 -18.80
CA ASN A 85 12.81 -8.93 -19.20
C ASN A 85 12.43 -7.83 -20.19
N ASN A 86 11.27 -7.93 -20.82
CA ASN A 86 10.73 -6.85 -21.65
C ASN A 86 10.26 -5.71 -20.77
N PHE A 87 10.82 -4.53 -20.96
CA PHE A 87 10.54 -3.36 -20.13
C PHE A 87 9.05 -2.98 -20.13
N THR A 88 8.43 -2.93 -21.31
CA THR A 88 7.02 -2.53 -21.44
C THR A 88 6.08 -3.53 -20.76
N GLU A 89 6.30 -4.83 -20.97
CA GLU A 89 5.51 -5.88 -20.31
C GLU A 89 5.68 -5.84 -18.80
N ARG A 90 6.90 -5.68 -18.32
CA ARG A 90 7.18 -5.61 -16.89
C ARG A 90 6.50 -4.39 -16.26
N GLN A 91 6.59 -3.24 -16.89
CA GLN A 91 5.94 -2.02 -16.43
C GLN A 91 4.43 -2.17 -16.33
N SER A 92 3.81 -2.77 -17.35
CA SER A 92 2.37 -3.02 -17.36
C SER A 92 1.97 -3.94 -16.21
N CYS A 93 2.70 -5.02 -16.00
CA CYS A 93 2.45 -5.98 -14.93
C CYS A 93 2.58 -5.32 -13.55
N LEU A 94 3.68 -4.61 -13.31
CA LEU A 94 3.94 -3.94 -12.03
C LEU A 94 2.90 -2.87 -11.73
N SER A 95 2.48 -2.13 -12.75
CA SER A 95 1.44 -1.11 -12.60
C SER A 95 0.11 -1.73 -12.18
N GLN A 96 -0.28 -2.84 -12.81
CA GLN A 96 -1.51 -3.56 -12.45
C GLN A 96 -1.45 -4.10 -11.02
N MET A 97 -0.33 -4.67 -10.62
CA MET A 97 -0.14 -5.19 -9.27
C MET A 97 -0.24 -4.08 -8.23
N LEU A 98 0.39 -2.94 -8.49
CA LEU A 98 0.35 -1.80 -7.58
C LEU A 98 -1.07 -1.25 -7.42
N LYS A 99 -1.83 -1.19 -8.51
CA LYS A 99 -3.20 -0.66 -8.54
C LYS A 99 -4.24 -1.64 -8.00
N SER A 100 -3.87 -2.89 -7.76
CA SER A 100 -4.81 -3.94 -7.32
C SER A 100 -5.47 -3.63 -5.99
N GLY A 101 -4.81 -2.85 -5.13
CA GLY A 101 -5.30 -2.56 -3.79
C GLY A 101 -5.22 -3.74 -2.82
N ASP A 102 -4.61 -4.85 -3.22
CA ASP A 102 -4.52 -6.07 -2.42
C ASP A 102 -3.13 -6.18 -1.78
N PRO A 103 -3.04 -6.22 -0.44
CA PRO A 103 -1.75 -6.29 0.23
C PRO A 103 -0.97 -7.57 -0.09
N LYS A 104 -1.64 -8.67 -0.41
CA LYS A 104 -0.96 -9.90 -0.85
C LYS A 104 -0.26 -9.70 -2.20
N VAL A 105 -0.91 -8.99 -3.11
CA VAL A 105 -0.33 -8.66 -4.42
C VAL A 105 0.85 -7.70 -4.26
N TRP A 106 0.74 -6.73 -3.37
CA TRP A 106 1.87 -5.84 -3.06
C TRP A 106 3.05 -6.61 -2.49
N ALA A 107 2.79 -7.59 -1.62
CA ALA A 107 3.85 -8.45 -1.07
C ALA A 107 4.51 -9.27 -2.18
N GLU A 108 3.74 -9.81 -3.13
CA GLU A 108 4.29 -10.52 -4.28
C GLU A 108 5.18 -9.61 -5.13
N LEU A 109 4.73 -8.38 -5.40
CA LEU A 109 5.49 -7.40 -6.17
C LEU A 109 6.83 -7.11 -5.48
N VAL A 110 6.81 -6.84 -4.19
CA VAL A 110 8.00 -6.55 -3.39
C VAL A 110 8.95 -7.76 -3.41
N ARG A 111 8.43 -8.96 -3.17
CA ARG A 111 9.20 -10.20 -3.20
C ARG A 111 9.87 -10.43 -4.56
N ASN A 112 9.10 -10.32 -5.62
CA ASN A 112 9.57 -10.60 -6.97
C ASN A 112 10.66 -9.60 -7.41
N LEU A 113 10.47 -8.32 -7.12
CA LEU A 113 11.48 -7.30 -7.45
C LEU A 113 12.72 -7.40 -6.56
N TYR A 114 12.56 -7.74 -5.28
CA TYR A 114 13.70 -7.99 -4.40
C TYR A 114 14.55 -9.14 -4.96
N TRP A 115 13.90 -10.25 -5.32
CA TRP A 115 14.59 -11.40 -5.89
C TRP A 115 15.30 -11.06 -7.22
N ARG A 116 14.63 -10.26 -8.06
CA ARG A 116 15.23 -9.76 -9.31
C ARG A 116 16.47 -8.91 -9.02
N SER A 117 16.43 -8.08 -7.99
CA SER A 117 17.56 -7.20 -7.62
C SER A 117 18.82 -7.98 -7.25
N LEU A 118 18.68 -9.22 -6.79
CA LEU A 118 19.81 -10.07 -6.44
C LEU A 118 20.52 -10.62 -7.68
N LYS A 119 19.89 -10.58 -8.84
CA LYS A 119 20.42 -11.10 -10.10
C LYS A 119 20.81 -10.01 -11.08
N LYS A 120 20.08 -8.90 -11.07
CA LYS A 120 20.26 -7.77 -11.98
C LYS A 120 20.01 -6.49 -11.23
N LYS A 121 20.67 -5.42 -11.64
CA LYS A 121 20.36 -4.09 -11.14
C LYS A 121 18.95 -3.71 -11.60
N LEU A 122 18.11 -3.26 -10.67
CA LEU A 122 16.78 -2.76 -10.99
C LEU A 122 16.90 -1.44 -11.76
N SER A 123 16.04 -1.25 -12.76
CA SER A 123 15.91 0.05 -13.41
C SER A 123 15.37 1.08 -12.41
N ALA A 124 15.54 2.37 -12.70
CA ALA A 124 14.99 3.42 -11.85
C ALA A 124 13.49 3.26 -11.64
N THR A 125 12.76 2.86 -12.69
CA THR A 125 11.32 2.65 -12.62
C THR A 125 10.95 1.42 -11.78
N ASP A 126 11.69 0.32 -11.93
CA ASP A 126 11.49 -0.88 -11.09
C ASP A 126 11.72 -0.55 -9.62
N GLN A 127 12.76 0.22 -9.32
CA GLN A 127 13.07 0.65 -7.96
C GLN A 127 11.94 1.51 -7.38
N GLU A 128 11.36 2.37 -8.18
CA GLU A 128 10.23 3.20 -7.78
C GLU A 128 9.00 2.36 -7.45
N TYR A 129 8.67 1.36 -8.25
CA TYR A 129 7.58 0.42 -7.97
C TYR A 129 7.84 -0.37 -6.69
N TYR A 130 9.07 -0.82 -6.50
CA TYR A 130 9.46 -1.54 -5.27
C TYR A 130 9.21 -0.68 -4.03
N VAL A 131 9.71 0.54 -4.02
CA VAL A 131 9.59 1.44 -2.88
C VAL A 131 8.11 1.77 -2.60
N ARG A 132 7.34 2.07 -3.64
CA ARG A 132 5.92 2.40 -3.48
C ARG A 132 5.12 1.23 -2.93
N ALA A 133 5.31 0.04 -3.48
CA ALA A 133 4.61 -1.16 -3.00
C ALA A 133 5.02 -1.52 -1.58
N ARG A 134 6.32 -1.44 -1.27
CA ARG A 134 6.83 -1.67 0.08
C ARG A 134 6.20 -0.70 1.09
N ASP A 135 6.15 0.57 0.75
CA ASP A 135 5.63 1.60 1.65
C ASP A 135 4.12 1.48 1.85
N MET A 136 3.38 1.14 0.79
CA MET A 136 1.94 0.88 0.90
C MET A 136 1.66 -0.35 1.77
N LEU A 137 2.40 -1.42 1.57
CA LEU A 137 2.29 -2.63 2.36
C LEU A 137 2.66 -2.37 3.83
N ALA A 138 3.76 -1.67 4.05
CA ALA A 138 4.24 -1.33 5.39
C ALA A 138 3.22 -0.46 6.15
N GLY A 139 2.62 0.51 5.47
CA GLY A 139 1.59 1.36 6.07
C GLY A 139 0.39 0.57 6.56
N GLU A 140 -0.07 -0.39 5.76
CA GLU A 140 -1.21 -1.23 6.15
C GLU A 140 -0.85 -2.20 7.28
N ILE A 141 0.35 -2.79 7.25
CA ILE A 141 0.84 -3.63 8.35
C ILE A 141 0.95 -2.81 9.64
N ALA A 142 1.49 -1.60 9.55
CA ALA A 142 1.63 -0.71 10.69
C ALA A 142 0.27 -0.40 11.35
N LEU A 143 -0.75 -0.12 10.55
CA LEU A 143 -2.11 0.08 11.06
C LEU A 143 -2.69 -1.19 11.69
N ALA A 144 -2.50 -2.33 11.05
CA ALA A 144 -3.05 -3.60 11.51
C ALA A 144 -2.43 -4.04 12.85
N GLU A 145 -1.13 -3.80 13.03
CA GLU A 145 -0.39 -4.27 14.21
C GLU A 145 -0.13 -3.19 15.25
N GLY A 146 -0.47 -1.93 14.96
CA GLY A 146 -0.25 -0.83 15.89
C GLY A 146 1.21 -0.46 16.08
N CYS A 147 2.03 -0.62 15.04
CA CYS A 147 3.44 -0.24 15.06
C CYS A 147 3.70 0.95 14.12
N THR A 148 4.95 1.45 14.11
CA THR A 148 5.35 2.51 13.20
C THR A 148 5.55 1.95 11.78
N ILE A 149 5.48 2.84 10.78
CA ILE A 149 5.73 2.43 9.40
C ILE A 149 7.20 1.99 9.22
N GLU A 150 8.12 2.60 9.92
CA GLU A 150 9.55 2.24 9.91
C GLU A 150 9.76 0.82 10.44
N ALA A 151 9.08 0.47 11.54
CA ALA A 151 9.12 -0.88 12.10
C ALA A 151 8.54 -1.90 11.12
N ALA A 152 7.46 -1.56 10.43
CA ALA A 152 6.85 -2.42 9.42
C ALA A 152 7.77 -2.60 8.21
N ILE A 153 8.42 -1.54 7.73
CA ILE A 153 9.40 -1.61 6.63
C ILE A 153 10.54 -2.54 7.03
N LYS A 154 11.06 -2.39 8.25
CA LYS A 154 12.15 -3.24 8.73
C LYS A 154 11.74 -4.72 8.74
N ARG A 155 10.53 -5.03 9.19
CA ARG A 155 10.02 -6.41 9.20
C ARG A 155 9.91 -6.99 7.79
N ILE A 156 9.46 -6.20 6.82
CA ILE A 156 9.41 -6.61 5.42
C ILE A 156 10.81 -6.93 4.91
N GLU A 157 11.75 -6.01 5.12
CA GLU A 157 13.13 -6.16 4.66
C GLU A 157 13.84 -7.33 5.34
N ASP A 158 13.67 -7.50 6.64
CA ASP A 158 14.24 -8.63 7.38
C ASP A 158 13.69 -9.97 6.87
N ARG A 159 12.40 -10.02 6.54
CA ARG A 159 11.79 -11.24 6.00
C ARG A 159 12.37 -11.60 4.64
N LEU A 160 12.54 -10.61 3.76
CA LEU A 160 13.15 -10.80 2.44
C LEU A 160 14.61 -11.21 2.56
N GLN A 161 15.35 -10.55 3.43
CA GLN A 161 16.76 -10.87 3.65
C GLN A 161 16.93 -12.28 4.22
N THR A 162 16.11 -12.66 5.18
CA THR A 162 16.14 -14.02 5.76
C THR A 162 15.86 -15.08 4.70
N ARG A 163 14.90 -14.82 3.80
CA ARG A 163 14.50 -15.78 2.76
C ARG A 163 15.49 -15.87 1.60
N PHE A 164 16.02 -14.74 1.14
CA PHE A 164 16.78 -14.64 -0.09
C PHE A 164 18.22 -14.13 0.07
N GLY A 165 18.52 -13.46 1.15
CA GLY A 165 19.81 -12.77 1.33
C GLY A 165 20.94 -13.62 1.86
N ALA A 166 20.66 -14.84 2.29
CA ALA A 166 21.67 -15.75 2.81
C ALA A 166 22.33 -16.49 1.65
N SER A 167 23.41 -15.99 1.17
CA SER A 167 24.28 -16.67 0.21
C SER A 167 25.57 -17.11 0.88
#